data_2c58fc5de04f0b37aa64e350f8aa6847
#
_entry.id   2c58fc5de04f0b37aa64e350f8aa6847
#
_cell.length_a   1.000
_cell.length_b   1.000
_cell.length_c   1.000
_cell.angle_alpha   90.00
_cell.angle_beta   90.00
_cell.angle_gamma   90.00
#
_symmetry.space_group_name_H-M   'P 1'
#
loop_
_entity.id
_entity.type
_entity.pdbx_description
1 polymer ?
#
loop_
_entity_poly.entity_id
_entity_poly.type
_entity_poly.pdbx_seq_one_letter_code
_entity_poly.pdbx_strand_id
1 'polypeptide(L)' 'MDYTMPRADNLPDLKLGFSGVPSPLNPLGVKGCGEAGAIASPAALINAIIDALSPLGVTNIDMPANPQKIWQAIQDAAA' A
#
# COMPACT_ATOMS: atom_id res chain seq x y z
N MET A 1 1.01 21.02 -13.71
CA MET A 1 0.07 20.28 -12.84
C MET A 1 0.83 19.42 -11.86
N ASP A 2 0.60 19.59 -10.59
CA ASP A 2 1.36 18.87 -9.56
C ASP A 2 0.95 17.41 -9.46
N TYR A 3 -0.29 17.08 -9.79
CA TYR A 3 -0.79 15.72 -9.79
C TYR A 3 -0.89 15.20 -11.22
N THR A 4 -0.26 14.07 -11.47
CA THR A 4 -0.32 13.40 -12.76
C THR A 4 -1.05 12.07 -12.62
N MET A 5 -1.76 11.68 -13.70
CA MET A 5 -2.42 10.38 -13.74
C MET A 5 -1.35 9.27 -13.74
N PRO A 6 -1.50 8.24 -12.91
CA PRO A 6 -0.55 7.12 -12.92
C PRO A 6 -0.49 6.45 -14.29
N ARG A 7 0.71 6.06 -14.69
CA ARG A 7 0.96 5.35 -15.95
C ARG A 7 1.65 4.02 -15.66
N ALA A 8 1.61 3.12 -16.63
CA ALA A 8 2.24 1.80 -16.47
C ALA A 8 3.74 1.89 -16.17
N ASP A 9 4.43 2.88 -16.73
CA ASP A 9 5.86 3.05 -16.50
C ASP A 9 6.20 3.64 -15.13
N ASN A 10 5.19 4.10 -14.39
CA ASN A 10 5.37 4.55 -13.01
C ASN A 10 5.41 3.39 -12.00
N LEU A 11 5.06 2.18 -12.43
CA LEU A 11 5.02 1.02 -11.56
C LEU A 11 6.33 0.23 -11.64
N PRO A 12 6.81 -0.28 -10.51
CA PRO A 12 7.96 -1.18 -10.53
C PRO A 12 7.56 -2.55 -11.05
N ASP A 13 8.56 -3.41 -11.31
CA ASP A 13 8.32 -4.82 -11.58
C ASP A 13 7.77 -5.46 -10.31
N LEU A 14 6.53 -5.98 -10.41
CA LEU A 14 5.85 -6.57 -9.27
C LEU A 14 6.08 -8.07 -9.24
N LYS A 15 6.46 -8.59 -8.08
CA LYS A 15 6.49 -10.05 -7.86
C LYS A 15 5.09 -10.48 -7.46
N LEU A 16 4.53 -11.40 -8.23
CA LEU A 16 3.16 -11.89 -8.02
C LEU A 16 3.18 -13.29 -7.46
N GLY A 17 2.24 -13.57 -6.57
CA GLY A 17 2.09 -14.88 -5.99
C GLY A 17 0.66 -15.11 -5.56
N PHE A 18 0.33 -16.38 -5.30
CA PHE A 18 -1.00 -16.77 -4.85
C PHE A 18 -0.85 -17.66 -3.62
N SER A 19 -1.71 -17.40 -2.63
CA SER A 19 -1.84 -18.26 -1.45
C SER A 19 -3.33 -18.58 -1.31
N GLY A 20 -3.83 -19.38 -2.24
CA GLY A 20 -5.26 -19.67 -2.36
C GLY A 20 -5.75 -20.62 -1.30
N VAL A 21 -6.86 -20.27 -0.67
CA VAL A 21 -7.59 -21.14 0.25
C VAL A 21 -9.04 -21.23 -0.25
N PRO A 22 -9.48 -22.42 -0.68
CA PRO A 22 -10.85 -22.56 -1.16
C PRO A 22 -11.87 -22.27 -0.07
N SER A 23 -13.04 -21.75 -0.48
CA SER A 23 -14.16 -21.59 0.45
C SER A 23 -14.78 -22.96 0.75
N PRO A 24 -15.04 -23.28 2.02
CA PRO A 24 -15.74 -24.52 2.36
C PRO A 24 -17.24 -24.46 2.11
N LEU A 25 -17.76 -23.29 1.72
CA LEU A 25 -19.19 -23.05 1.61
C LEU A 25 -19.78 -23.47 0.26
N ASN A 26 -18.94 -23.82 -0.73
CA ASN A 26 -19.41 -24.24 -2.04
C ASN A 26 -18.48 -25.27 -2.68
N PRO A 27 -18.99 -26.11 -3.62
CA PRO A 27 -18.16 -27.16 -4.22
C PRO A 27 -16.97 -26.66 -5.04
N LEU A 28 -17.08 -25.47 -5.65
CA LEU A 28 -16.02 -24.91 -6.46
C LEU A 28 -14.97 -24.18 -5.62
N GLY A 29 -15.25 -23.93 -4.34
CA GLY A 29 -14.34 -23.21 -3.47
C GLY A 29 -14.19 -21.75 -3.82
N VAL A 30 -15.15 -21.17 -4.58
CA VAL A 30 -15.06 -19.79 -5.05
C VAL A 30 -15.37 -18.79 -3.96
N LYS A 31 -14.78 -17.61 -4.08
CA LYS A 31 -14.95 -16.48 -3.17
C LYS A 31 -15.18 -15.21 -3.98
N GLY A 32 -15.92 -14.29 -3.38
CA GLY A 32 -16.02 -12.94 -3.93
C GLY A 32 -14.70 -12.20 -3.82
N CYS A 33 -14.36 -11.37 -4.80
CA CYS A 33 -13.13 -10.62 -4.79
C CYS A 33 -13.28 -9.17 -5.28
N GLY A 34 -14.52 -8.67 -5.34
CA GLY A 34 -14.77 -7.32 -5.83
C GLY A 34 -14.03 -6.22 -5.07
N GLU A 35 -13.83 -6.40 -3.77
CA GLU A 35 -13.14 -5.42 -2.94
C GLU A 35 -11.70 -5.83 -2.57
N ALA A 36 -11.23 -6.97 -3.09
CA ALA A 36 -9.95 -7.54 -2.65
C ALA A 36 -8.78 -6.56 -2.79
N GLY A 37 -8.77 -5.75 -3.84
CA GLY A 37 -7.71 -4.77 -4.07
C GLY A 37 -7.68 -3.65 -3.05
N ALA A 38 -8.80 -3.38 -2.37
CA ALA A 38 -8.90 -2.29 -1.40
C ALA A 38 -8.78 -2.76 0.05
N ILE A 39 -8.84 -4.07 0.30
CA ILE A 39 -8.86 -4.59 1.68
C ILE A 39 -7.51 -4.40 2.36
N ALA A 40 -6.45 -4.87 1.74
CA ALA A 40 -5.14 -4.92 2.39
C ALA A 40 -4.10 -4.00 1.77
N SER A 41 -4.26 -3.61 0.49
CA SER A 41 -3.21 -2.88 -0.19
C SER A 41 -2.92 -1.49 0.40
N PRO A 42 -3.93 -0.67 0.80
CA PRO A 42 -3.61 0.60 1.46
C PRO A 42 -2.87 0.40 2.78
N ALA A 43 -3.32 -0.54 3.61
CA ALA A 43 -2.67 -0.80 4.88
C ALA A 43 -1.26 -1.36 4.70
N ALA A 44 -1.08 -2.27 3.76
CA ALA A 44 0.23 -2.86 3.48
C ALA A 44 1.22 -1.79 3.02
N LEU A 45 0.79 -0.90 2.13
CA LEU A 45 1.64 0.17 1.61
C LEU A 45 2.01 1.17 2.72
N ILE A 46 1.05 1.59 3.53
CA ILE A 46 1.31 2.52 4.63
C ILE A 46 2.26 1.88 5.65
N ASN A 47 2.07 0.61 5.98
CA ASN A 47 2.97 -0.10 6.89
C ASN A 47 4.39 -0.17 6.33
N ALA A 48 4.52 -0.41 5.03
CA ALA A 48 5.83 -0.46 4.39
C ALA A 48 6.52 0.92 4.40
N ILE A 49 5.77 1.99 4.16
CA ILE A 49 6.31 3.35 4.20
C ILE A 49 6.78 3.70 5.62
N ILE A 50 5.96 3.41 6.63
CA ILE A 50 6.31 3.68 8.01
C ILE A 50 7.54 2.87 8.41
N ASP A 51 7.61 1.61 8.00
CA ASP A 51 8.78 0.76 8.25
C ASP A 51 10.05 1.35 7.61
N ALA A 52 9.94 1.82 6.38
CA ALA A 52 11.06 2.44 5.68
C ALA A 52 11.54 3.72 6.37
N LEU A 53 10.64 4.46 7.00
CA LEU A 53 10.96 5.73 7.66
C LEU A 53 11.23 5.56 9.16
N SER A 54 11.11 4.36 9.70
CA SER A 54 11.30 4.11 11.13
C SER A 54 12.67 4.53 11.65
N PRO A 55 13.79 4.37 10.91
CA PRO A 55 15.08 4.87 11.38
C PRO A 55 15.12 6.37 11.60
N LEU A 56 14.20 7.13 10.99
CA LEU A 56 14.08 8.57 11.17
C LEU A 56 13.16 8.95 12.32
N GLY A 57 12.52 7.98 12.96
CA GLY A 57 11.60 8.23 14.05
C GLY A 57 10.17 8.47 13.64
N VAL A 58 9.83 8.25 12.37
CA VAL A 58 8.45 8.38 11.88
C VAL A 58 7.65 7.18 12.34
N THR A 59 6.53 7.42 13.03
CA THR A 59 5.68 6.37 13.60
C THR A 59 4.30 6.32 13.00
N ASN A 60 3.89 7.36 12.25
CA ASN A 60 2.56 7.40 11.65
C ASN A 60 2.54 8.31 10.43
N ILE A 61 1.79 7.91 9.42
CA ILE A 61 1.48 8.71 8.23
C ILE A 61 0.02 8.46 7.88
N ASP A 62 -0.75 9.53 7.74
CA ASP A 62 -2.16 9.43 7.33
C ASP A 62 -2.27 9.25 5.82
N MET A 63 -3.26 8.48 5.41
CA MET A 63 -3.57 8.34 3.99
C MET A 63 -4.31 9.58 3.46
N PRO A 64 -4.13 9.94 2.19
CA PRO A 64 -3.23 9.32 1.23
C PRO A 64 -1.77 9.70 1.49
N ALA A 65 -0.87 8.72 1.32
CA ALA A 65 0.57 8.93 1.51
C ALA A 65 1.19 9.49 0.22
N ASN A 66 0.83 10.69 -0.13
CA ASN A 66 1.38 11.36 -1.30
C ASN A 66 2.81 11.86 -1.02
N PRO A 67 3.57 12.24 -2.07
CA PRO A 67 4.95 12.68 -1.89
C PRO A 67 5.12 13.84 -0.92
N GLN A 68 4.18 14.77 -0.89
CA GLN A 68 4.25 15.91 0.03
C GLN A 68 4.14 15.48 1.50
N LYS A 69 3.24 14.55 1.80
CA LYS A 69 3.08 14.04 3.16
C LYS A 69 4.30 13.27 3.63
N ILE A 70 4.88 12.47 2.76
CA ILE A 70 6.09 11.72 3.08
C ILE A 70 7.26 12.68 3.31
N TRP A 71 7.42 13.67 2.44
CA TRP A 71 8.44 14.69 2.59
C TRP A 71 8.28 15.44 3.90
N GLN A 72 7.05 15.87 4.23
CA GLN A 72 6.77 16.59 5.45
C GLN A 72 7.07 15.75 6.69
N ALA A 73 6.73 14.46 6.66
CA ALA A 73 7.03 13.55 7.76
C ALA A 73 8.54 13.45 8.00
N ILE A 74 9.33 13.39 6.92
CA ILE A 74 10.79 13.36 7.01
C ILE A 74 11.32 14.66 7.62
N GLN A 75 10.81 15.80 7.18
CA GLN A 75 11.24 17.11 7.70
C GLN A 75 10.90 17.27 9.17
N ASP A 76 9.70 16.88 9.57
CA ASP A 76 9.26 16.96 10.96
C ASP A 76 10.11 16.06 11.86
N ALA A 77 10.50 14.90 11.39
CA ALA A 77 11.35 13.97 12.13
C ALA A 77 12.78 14.49 12.26
N ALA A 78 13.24 15.29 11.30
CA ALA A 78 14.59 15.87 11.31
C ALA A 78 14.69 17.13 12.17
N ALA A 79 13.54 17.69 12.55
CA ALA A 79 13.50 18.95 13.33
C ALA A 79 13.82 18.74 14.81
#